data_eb71537ebf62afcd86e55d4ac2b2fce7
#
_entry.id   eb71537ebf62afcd86e55d4ac2b2fce7
#
_cell.length_a   1.000
_cell.length_b   1.000
_cell.length_c   1.000
_cell.angle_alpha   90.00
_cell.angle_beta   90.00
_cell.angle_gamma   90.00
#
_symmetry.space_group_name_H-M   'P 1'
#
loop_
_entity.id
_entity.type
_entity.pdbx_description
1 polymer ?
#
loop_
_entity_poly.entity_id
_entity_poly.type
_entity_poly.pdbx_seq_one_letter_code
_entity_poly.pdbx_strand_id
1 'polypeptide(L)'
;MNISLKKRTFLILLAGLTATFASAQEQPLPEWQSQYAVGLNKLAPHTYVWPYANASDIEKPGGYEQSPFYMTLNGKWKFHWVKNPDNRPKDFYQPSYYTGGWADINVPGNWERQGYGTAIYVNETYEFDDKMFNFKKNPPLVPYAENEVGSYRRTFK
;
A
#
# COMPACT_ATOMS: atom_id res chain seq x y z
N MET A 1 -27.42 -61.13 -18.49
CA MET A 1 -26.97 -59.89 -19.11
C MET A 1 -27.31 -58.68 -18.22
N ASN A 2 -26.68 -58.58 -17.03
CA ASN A 2 -26.99 -57.53 -16.05
C ASN A 2 -25.77 -57.04 -15.25
N ILE A 3 -24.57 -57.19 -15.81
CA ILE A 3 -23.30 -56.76 -15.13
C ILE A 3 -22.89 -55.32 -15.56
N SER A 4 -23.46 -54.81 -16.65
CA SER A 4 -23.06 -53.52 -17.21
C SER A 4 -23.58 -52.29 -16.46
N LEU A 5 -24.75 -52.40 -15.82
CA LEU A 5 -25.37 -51.24 -15.17
C LEU A 5 -24.71 -50.87 -13.83
N LYS A 6 -24.33 -51.89 -13.03
CA LYS A 6 -23.67 -51.66 -11.73
C LYS A 6 -22.25 -51.05 -11.85
N LYS A 7 -21.51 -51.38 -12.90
CA LYS A 7 -20.18 -50.78 -13.17
C LYS A 7 -20.25 -49.31 -13.61
N ARG A 8 -21.29 -48.94 -14.35
CA ARG A 8 -21.48 -47.53 -14.77
C ARG A 8 -21.87 -46.62 -13.61
N THR A 9 -22.75 -47.14 -12.70
CA THR A 9 -23.14 -46.36 -11.51
C THR A 9 -21.98 -46.19 -10.53
N PHE A 10 -21.12 -47.19 -10.39
CA PHE A 10 -19.92 -47.07 -9.54
C PHE A 10 -18.85 -46.10 -10.10
N LEU A 11 -18.67 -46.04 -11.43
CA LEU A 11 -17.76 -45.09 -12.07
C LEU A 11 -18.26 -43.64 -11.94
N ILE A 12 -19.57 -43.42 -12.02
CA ILE A 12 -20.16 -42.07 -11.86
C ILE A 12 -20.05 -41.61 -10.38
N LEU A 13 -20.19 -42.52 -9.41
CA LEU A 13 -19.99 -42.19 -8.00
C LEU A 13 -18.51 -41.85 -7.69
N LEU A 14 -17.56 -42.56 -8.29
CA LEU A 14 -16.13 -42.29 -8.10
C LEU A 14 -15.69 -40.98 -8.78
N ALA A 15 -16.26 -40.63 -9.93
CA ALA A 15 -16.00 -39.34 -10.59
C ALA A 15 -16.61 -38.14 -9.85
N GLY A 16 -17.72 -38.35 -9.12
CA GLY A 16 -18.34 -37.34 -8.28
C GLY A 16 -17.54 -37.04 -7.00
N LEU A 17 -16.80 -38.01 -6.48
CA LEU A 17 -16.00 -37.82 -5.24
C LEU A 17 -14.65 -37.09 -5.48
N THR A 18 -14.15 -37.08 -6.70
CA THR A 18 -12.89 -36.37 -7.03
C THR A 18 -13.06 -34.87 -7.33
N ALA A 19 -14.32 -34.41 -7.46
CA ALA A 19 -14.60 -33.00 -7.78
C ALA A 19 -14.61 -32.07 -6.55
N THR A 20 -14.48 -32.60 -5.32
CA THR A 20 -14.64 -31.82 -4.08
C THR A 20 -13.35 -31.35 -3.42
N PHE A 21 -12.20 -31.59 -4.03
CA PHE A 21 -10.91 -31.02 -3.58
C PHE A 21 -10.40 -29.91 -4.52
N ALA A 22 -11.27 -29.04 -4.98
CA ALA A 22 -10.84 -27.72 -5.34
C ALA A 22 -10.51 -27.01 -4.04
N SER A 23 -9.27 -27.13 -3.56
CA SER A 23 -8.73 -26.26 -2.52
C SER A 23 -8.97 -24.85 -3.03
N ALA A 24 -9.84 -24.09 -2.37
CA ALA A 24 -9.89 -22.66 -2.56
C ALA A 24 -8.47 -22.18 -2.23
N GLN A 25 -7.70 -21.86 -3.26
CA GLN A 25 -6.38 -21.28 -3.09
C GLN A 25 -6.64 -19.92 -2.48
N GLU A 26 -6.41 -19.80 -1.16
CA GLU A 26 -6.51 -18.51 -0.48
C GLU A 26 -5.67 -17.52 -1.26
N GLN A 27 -6.32 -16.50 -1.81
CA GLN A 27 -5.60 -15.41 -2.46
C GLN A 27 -4.65 -14.81 -1.44
N PRO A 28 -3.37 -14.60 -1.78
CA PRO A 28 -2.43 -14.01 -0.86
C PRO A 28 -2.94 -12.64 -0.42
N LEU A 29 -2.84 -12.37 0.89
CA LEU A 29 -3.19 -11.07 1.43
C LEU A 29 -2.39 -9.97 0.72
N PRO A 30 -2.99 -8.82 0.42
CA PRO A 30 -2.26 -7.69 -0.11
C PRO A 30 -1.17 -7.25 0.89
N GLU A 31 -0.12 -6.61 0.39
CA GLU A 31 1.06 -6.25 1.17
C GLU A 31 0.72 -5.45 2.43
N TRP A 32 -0.24 -4.54 2.32
CA TRP A 32 -0.68 -3.70 3.44
C TRP A 32 -1.52 -4.43 4.51
N GLN A 33 -1.91 -5.68 4.26
CA GLN A 33 -2.52 -6.59 5.25
C GLN A 33 -1.57 -7.69 5.72
N SER A 34 -0.34 -7.73 5.23
CA SER A 34 0.62 -8.77 5.56
C SER A 34 1.70 -8.24 6.50
N GLN A 35 1.76 -8.76 7.71
CA GLN A 35 2.83 -8.47 8.66
C GLN A 35 4.23 -8.94 8.19
N TYR A 36 4.30 -9.77 7.16
CA TYR A 36 5.54 -10.31 6.60
C TYR A 36 6.07 -9.48 5.42
N ALA A 37 5.27 -8.55 4.89
CA ALA A 37 5.64 -7.74 3.73
C ALA A 37 6.47 -6.50 4.12
N VAL A 38 7.60 -6.71 4.80
CA VAL A 38 8.39 -5.61 5.41
C VAL A 38 9.49 -5.06 4.52
N GLY A 39 9.86 -5.76 3.45
CA GLY A 39 11.04 -5.43 2.63
C GLY A 39 10.83 -5.40 1.11
N LEU A 40 9.57 -5.34 0.63
CA LEU A 40 9.28 -5.31 -0.81
C LEU A 40 9.84 -4.04 -1.46
N ASN A 41 10.61 -4.20 -2.54
CA ASN A 41 11.22 -3.11 -3.29
C ASN A 41 12.09 -2.15 -2.45
N LYS A 42 12.65 -2.63 -1.35
CA LYS A 42 13.59 -1.88 -0.51
C LYS A 42 15.01 -2.37 -0.75
N LEU A 43 15.94 -1.42 -0.80
CA LEU A 43 17.37 -1.73 -0.70
C LEU A 43 17.70 -2.20 0.72
N ALA A 44 18.80 -2.96 0.84
CA ALA A 44 19.32 -3.29 2.16
C ALA A 44 19.63 -2.02 2.96
N PRO A 45 19.48 -2.04 4.28
CA PRO A 45 19.86 -0.90 5.12
C PRO A 45 21.32 -0.50 4.87
N HIS A 46 21.57 0.79 4.71
CA HIS A 46 22.91 1.33 4.49
C HIS A 46 23.05 2.70 5.18
N THR A 47 24.29 3.13 5.38
CA THR A 47 24.59 4.46 5.91
C THR A 47 24.23 5.55 4.90
N TYR A 48 23.78 6.70 5.38
CA TYR A 48 23.60 7.87 4.53
C TYR A 48 24.94 8.35 3.97
N VAL A 49 24.93 8.68 2.68
CA VAL A 49 26.08 9.26 1.98
C VAL A 49 25.61 10.53 1.28
N TRP A 50 26.33 11.62 1.53
CA TRP A 50 26.07 12.90 0.91
C TRP A 50 27.16 13.21 -0.11
N PRO A 51 26.88 13.16 -1.41
CA PRO A 51 27.85 13.48 -2.45
C PRO A 51 28.11 14.99 -2.52
N TYR A 52 29.37 15.37 -2.73
CA TYR A 52 29.80 16.72 -3.00
C TYR A 52 30.63 16.77 -4.28
N ALA A 53 30.65 17.92 -4.96
CA ALA A 53 31.42 18.09 -6.17
C ALA A 53 32.94 18.14 -5.88
N ASN A 54 33.31 18.76 -4.75
CA ASN A 54 34.72 18.90 -4.32
C ASN A 54 34.84 18.70 -2.79
N ALA A 55 36.00 18.27 -2.33
CA ALA A 55 36.24 18.06 -0.91
C ALA A 55 36.11 19.38 -0.10
N SER A 56 36.49 20.53 -0.68
CA SER A 56 36.34 21.84 -0.07
C SER A 56 34.87 22.27 0.16
N ASP A 57 33.93 21.62 -0.48
CA ASP A 57 32.50 21.93 -0.32
C ASP A 57 31.92 21.35 0.97
N ILE A 58 32.59 20.36 1.58
CA ILE A 58 32.15 19.70 2.80
C ILE A 58 32.09 20.67 4.00
N GLU A 59 33.04 21.60 4.06
CA GLU A 59 33.17 22.54 5.17
C GLU A 59 32.42 23.87 4.93
N LYS A 60 31.73 24.00 3.79
CA LYS A 60 30.95 25.22 3.50
C LYS A 60 29.75 25.35 4.44
N PRO A 61 29.41 26.58 4.86
CA PRO A 61 28.18 26.82 5.61
C PRO A 61 26.95 26.30 4.86
N GLY A 62 26.00 25.69 5.59
CA GLY A 62 24.77 25.13 5.02
C GLY A 62 24.80 23.61 4.79
N GLY A 63 25.95 22.97 5.01
CA GLY A 63 26.09 21.52 5.01
C GLY A 63 25.71 20.88 3.67
N TYR A 64 25.16 19.65 3.72
CA TYR A 64 24.81 18.87 2.54
C TYR A 64 23.74 19.51 1.65
N GLU A 65 22.90 20.40 2.18
CA GLU A 65 21.89 21.12 1.42
C GLU A 65 22.47 22.06 0.35
N GLN A 66 23.74 22.42 0.49
CA GLN A 66 24.47 23.23 -0.50
C GLN A 66 25.12 22.39 -1.61
N SER A 67 25.03 21.06 -1.51
CA SER A 67 25.55 20.18 -2.56
C SER A 67 24.74 20.34 -3.85
N PRO A 68 25.41 20.40 -5.03
CA PRO A 68 24.70 20.40 -6.32
C PRO A 68 23.95 19.10 -6.60
N PHE A 69 24.21 18.05 -5.82
CA PHE A 69 23.53 16.78 -5.89
C PHE A 69 22.36 16.65 -4.90
N TYR A 70 22.07 17.71 -4.13
CA TYR A 70 20.93 17.77 -3.24
C TYR A 70 19.74 18.44 -3.91
N MET A 71 18.57 17.83 -3.77
CA MET A 71 17.30 18.39 -4.20
C MET A 71 16.24 18.14 -3.12
N THR A 72 15.61 19.20 -2.62
CA THR A 72 14.43 19.02 -1.76
C THR A 72 13.18 18.73 -2.58
N LEU A 73 12.43 17.73 -2.14
CA LEU A 73 11.10 17.43 -2.69
C LEU A 73 9.98 18.05 -1.86
N ASN A 74 10.32 18.92 -0.89
CA ASN A 74 9.32 19.68 -0.13
C ASN A 74 8.54 20.64 -1.03
N GLY A 75 7.27 20.88 -0.66
CA GLY A 75 6.41 21.82 -1.39
C GLY A 75 5.10 21.19 -1.84
N LYS A 76 4.52 21.71 -2.91
CA LYS A 76 3.23 21.23 -3.42
C LYS A 76 3.39 19.95 -4.24
N TRP A 77 2.54 18.96 -3.94
CA TRP A 77 2.42 17.71 -4.67
C TRP A 77 0.98 17.52 -5.15
N LYS A 78 0.79 16.83 -6.24
CA LYS A 78 -0.52 16.33 -6.63
C LYS A 78 -0.94 15.23 -5.68
N PHE A 79 -2.19 15.30 -5.20
CA PHE A 79 -2.73 14.43 -4.17
C PHE A 79 -4.13 13.93 -4.51
N HIS A 80 -4.33 12.64 -4.32
CA HIS A 80 -5.63 12.01 -4.46
C HIS A 80 -5.90 11.13 -3.26
N TRP A 81 -6.94 11.48 -2.51
CA TRP A 81 -7.36 10.75 -1.32
C TRP A 81 -8.57 9.88 -1.63
N VAL A 82 -8.60 8.68 -1.06
CA VAL A 82 -9.74 7.75 -1.11
C VAL A 82 -9.96 7.10 0.24
N LYS A 83 -11.20 6.72 0.50
CA LYS A 83 -11.63 6.17 1.79
C LYS A 83 -11.16 4.73 2.02
N ASN A 84 -10.87 3.99 0.95
CA ASN A 84 -10.42 2.60 1.06
C ASN A 84 -9.41 2.24 -0.05
N PRO A 85 -8.61 1.17 0.13
CA PRO A 85 -7.56 0.78 -0.79
C PRO A 85 -8.04 0.39 -2.19
N ASP A 86 -9.26 -0.13 -2.33
CA ASP A 86 -9.77 -0.60 -3.62
C ASP A 86 -10.01 0.55 -4.61
N ASN A 87 -10.31 1.73 -4.09
CA ASN A 87 -10.59 2.94 -4.86
C ASN A 87 -9.33 3.72 -5.23
N ARG A 88 -8.14 3.30 -4.79
CA ARG A 88 -6.90 3.99 -5.12
C ARG A 88 -6.61 3.95 -6.63
N PRO A 89 -6.04 5.00 -7.22
CA PRO A 89 -5.55 4.95 -8.59
C PRO A 89 -4.41 3.94 -8.69
N LYS A 90 -4.55 2.92 -9.57
CA LYS A 90 -3.59 1.81 -9.64
C LYS A 90 -2.34 2.14 -10.45
N ASP A 91 -2.49 2.87 -11.55
CA ASP A 91 -1.42 3.13 -12.52
C ASP A 91 -0.84 4.54 -12.45
N PHE A 92 -1.05 5.24 -11.35
CA PHE A 92 -0.66 6.66 -11.21
C PHE A 92 0.87 6.88 -11.21
N TYR A 93 1.66 5.84 -11.04
CA TYR A 93 3.12 5.88 -11.15
C TYR A 93 3.60 6.04 -12.61
N GLN A 94 2.76 5.74 -13.59
CA GLN A 94 3.13 5.86 -15.01
C GLN A 94 3.27 7.34 -15.41
N PRO A 95 4.33 7.71 -16.16
CA PRO A 95 4.54 9.10 -16.57
C PRO A 95 3.38 9.72 -17.32
N SER A 96 2.66 8.92 -18.12
CA SER A 96 1.52 9.35 -18.92
C SER A 96 0.20 9.51 -18.14
N TYR A 97 0.18 9.10 -16.87
CA TYR A 97 -1.06 9.18 -16.08
C TYR A 97 -1.47 10.63 -15.82
N TYR A 98 -2.70 10.97 -16.17
CA TYR A 98 -3.22 12.33 -16.02
C TYR A 98 -3.63 12.63 -14.57
N THR A 99 -2.99 13.62 -13.97
CA THR A 99 -3.27 14.08 -12.59
C THR A 99 -3.90 15.47 -12.53
N GLY A 100 -4.38 16.03 -13.63
CA GLY A 100 -4.93 17.39 -13.68
C GLY A 100 -6.16 17.61 -12.79
N GLY A 101 -6.93 16.56 -12.50
CA GLY A 101 -8.06 16.61 -11.57
C GLY A 101 -7.69 16.37 -10.10
N TRP A 102 -6.40 16.14 -9.77
CA TRP A 102 -5.96 15.93 -8.40
C TRP A 102 -5.79 17.28 -7.68
N ALA A 103 -6.04 17.26 -6.37
CA ALA A 103 -5.76 18.40 -5.51
C ALA A 103 -4.25 18.64 -5.35
N ASP A 104 -3.88 19.79 -4.81
CA ASP A 104 -2.53 20.06 -4.33
C ASP A 104 -2.49 19.92 -2.82
N ILE A 105 -1.42 19.29 -2.31
CA ILE A 105 -1.16 19.15 -0.89
C ILE A 105 0.27 19.62 -0.57
N ASN A 106 0.48 20.19 0.60
CA ASN A 106 1.80 20.57 1.06
C ASN A 106 2.54 19.38 1.69
N VAL A 107 3.79 19.17 1.28
CA VAL A 107 4.69 18.12 1.78
C VAL A 107 5.98 18.79 2.29
N PRO A 108 6.45 18.48 3.50
CA PRO A 108 5.84 17.61 4.50
C PRO A 108 4.56 18.21 5.13
N GLY A 109 3.67 17.34 5.58
CA GLY A 109 2.47 17.75 6.28
C GLY A 109 1.49 16.59 6.43
N ASN A 110 0.72 16.61 7.50
CA ASN A 110 -0.34 15.63 7.72
C ASN A 110 -1.54 16.00 6.84
N TRP A 111 -2.09 15.03 6.15
CA TRP A 111 -3.24 15.24 5.27
C TRP A 111 -4.51 15.61 6.03
N GLU A 112 -4.68 15.10 7.25
CA GLU A 112 -5.83 15.40 8.11
C GLU A 112 -5.89 16.90 8.44
N ARG A 113 -4.74 17.53 8.62
CA ARG A 113 -4.64 18.99 8.84
C ARG A 113 -4.87 19.81 7.57
N GLN A 114 -4.89 19.16 6.42
CA GLN A 114 -5.16 19.77 5.12
C GLN A 114 -6.55 19.41 4.57
N GLY A 115 -7.43 18.86 5.43
CA GLY A 115 -8.84 18.63 5.12
C GLY A 115 -9.17 17.27 4.54
N TYR A 116 -8.29 16.27 4.68
CA TYR A 116 -8.51 14.93 4.18
C TYR A 116 -8.56 13.92 5.33
N GLY A 117 -9.46 12.94 5.19
CA GLY A 117 -9.55 11.86 6.15
C GLY A 117 -10.03 12.27 7.54
N THR A 118 -9.80 11.40 8.50
CA THR A 118 -10.19 11.58 9.89
C THR A 118 -8.95 11.64 10.77
N ALA A 119 -8.81 12.71 11.54
CA ALA A 119 -7.75 12.82 12.53
C ALA A 119 -8.02 11.84 13.69
N ILE A 120 -7.23 10.79 13.76
CA ILE A 120 -7.33 9.77 14.81
C ILE A 120 -6.39 10.13 15.94
N TYR A 121 -6.95 10.23 17.17
CA TYR A 121 -6.16 10.38 18.38
C TYR A 121 -5.90 9.00 18.99
N VAL A 122 -4.66 8.52 18.86
CA VAL A 122 -4.29 7.15 19.19
C VAL A 122 -3.59 7.09 20.55
N ASN A 123 -4.37 7.13 21.62
CA ASN A 123 -3.89 6.71 22.94
C ASN A 123 -4.49 5.37 23.38
N GLU A 124 -5.12 4.66 22.46
CA GLU A 124 -5.68 3.32 22.65
C GLU A 124 -4.76 2.25 22.05
N THR A 125 -4.93 1.00 22.51
CA THR A 125 -4.06 -0.11 22.16
C THR A 125 -4.17 -0.59 20.71
N TYR A 126 -5.23 -0.23 20.01
CA TYR A 126 -5.43 -0.59 18.61
C TYR A 126 -6.35 0.42 17.91
N GLU A 127 -5.82 1.02 16.87
CA GLU A 127 -6.42 2.13 16.13
C GLU A 127 -7.75 1.76 15.45
N PHE A 128 -7.83 0.57 14.88
CA PHE A 128 -9.02 0.07 14.20
C PHE A 128 -9.87 -0.74 15.17
N ASP A 129 -10.61 -0.09 16.03
CA ASP A 129 -11.51 -0.76 16.94
C ASP A 129 -12.98 -0.61 16.52
N ASP A 130 -13.83 -1.50 17.05
CA ASP A 130 -15.25 -1.56 16.75
C ASP A 130 -16.05 -0.33 17.22
N LYS A 131 -15.53 0.42 18.18
CA LYS A 131 -16.18 1.65 18.68
C LYS A 131 -16.07 2.80 17.69
N MET A 132 -14.92 2.94 17.04
CA MET A 132 -14.65 4.03 16.11
C MET A 132 -15.18 3.73 14.70
N PHE A 133 -14.99 2.52 14.23
CA PHE A 133 -15.24 2.14 12.83
C PHE A 133 -16.34 1.08 12.63
N ASN A 134 -16.96 0.65 13.72
CA ASN A 134 -18.05 -0.34 13.70
C ASN A 134 -17.69 -1.65 12.95
N PHE A 135 -16.49 -2.18 13.19
CA PHE A 135 -16.09 -3.48 12.68
C PHE A 135 -15.44 -4.32 13.77
N LYS A 136 -15.39 -5.63 13.56
CA LYS A 136 -14.79 -6.56 14.51
C LYS A 136 -13.28 -6.48 14.47
N LYS A 137 -12.64 -6.30 15.63
CA LYS A 137 -11.18 -6.39 15.78
C LYS A 137 -10.64 -7.72 15.25
N ASN A 138 -9.66 -7.66 14.38
CA ASN A 138 -8.97 -8.83 13.86
C ASN A 138 -7.47 -8.53 13.62
N PRO A 139 -6.71 -8.15 14.66
CA PRO A 139 -5.27 -7.91 14.49
C PRO A 139 -4.55 -9.19 14.04
N PRO A 140 -3.52 -9.12 13.18
CA PRO A 140 -2.88 -7.92 12.66
C PRO A 140 -3.55 -7.34 11.39
N LEU A 141 -4.70 -7.84 10.98
CA LEU A 141 -5.38 -7.40 9.78
C LEU A 141 -6.01 -6.02 9.99
N VAL A 142 -5.81 -5.13 9.02
CA VAL A 142 -6.48 -3.84 8.96
C VAL A 142 -7.75 -3.92 8.10
N PRO A 143 -8.80 -3.16 8.42
CA PRO A 143 -10.05 -3.20 7.64
C PRO A 143 -9.86 -2.60 6.24
N TYR A 144 -10.69 -3.04 5.30
CA TYR A 144 -10.75 -2.44 3.96
C TYR A 144 -11.56 -1.15 3.92
N ALA A 145 -12.71 -1.15 4.61
CA ALA A 145 -13.71 -0.11 4.44
C ALA A 145 -13.25 1.28 4.91
N GLU A 146 -12.56 1.34 6.04
CA GLU A 146 -12.13 2.57 6.68
C GLU A 146 -10.60 2.68 6.73
N ASN A 147 -9.93 2.16 5.72
CA ASN A 147 -8.49 2.24 5.55
C ASN A 147 -8.15 3.25 4.45
N GLU A 148 -8.04 4.49 4.84
CA GLU A 148 -7.84 5.63 3.96
C GLU A 148 -6.50 5.55 3.22
N VAL A 149 -6.49 5.98 1.96
CA VAL A 149 -5.28 5.97 1.12
C VAL A 149 -5.06 7.32 0.47
N GLY A 150 -3.87 7.88 0.66
CA GLY A 150 -3.40 9.06 -0.04
C GLY A 150 -2.39 8.70 -1.13
N SER A 151 -2.68 9.04 -2.38
CA SER A 151 -1.76 8.89 -3.50
C SER A 151 -1.10 10.23 -3.80
N TYR A 152 0.23 10.26 -3.79
CA TYR A 152 1.03 11.46 -3.99
C TYR A 152 1.81 11.37 -5.29
N ARG A 153 1.87 12.49 -6.02
CA ARG A 153 2.69 12.58 -7.23
C ARG A 153 3.36 13.93 -7.37
N ARG A 154 4.64 13.92 -7.68
CA ARG A 154 5.42 15.10 -8.04
C ARG A 154 6.34 14.78 -9.22
N THR A 155 6.48 15.75 -10.12
CA THR A 155 7.46 15.70 -11.20
C THR A 155 8.64 16.58 -10.82
N PHE A 156 9.86 16.08 -11.06
CA PHE A 156 11.11 16.82 -10.88
C PHE A 156 12.09 16.47 -12.02
N LYS A 157 13.08 17.32 -12.25
CA LYS A 157 14.13 17.11 -13.28
C LYS A 157 15.48 17.16 -12.62
#